data_428be25cf585fee409d792bcac61f536
#
_entry.id   428be25cf585fee409d792bcac61f536
#
_cell.length_a   1.000
_cell.length_b   1.000
_cell.length_c   1.000
_cell.angle_alpha   90.00
_cell.angle_beta   90.00
_cell.angle_gamma   90.00
#
_symmetry.space_group_name_H-M   'P 1'
#
loop_
_entity.id
_entity.type
_entity.pdbx_description
1 polymer ?
#
loop_
_entity_poly.entity_id
_entity_poly.type
_entity_poly.pdbx_seq_one_letter_code
_entity_poly.pdbx_strand_id
1 'polypeptide(L)'
;MANMTQAPMIVAVDIGTSKVVCMVAQINQAEQSLEIVGYGMKPSRGMRKGVVVNIDQMQEVIQGAVAEAELMADCKIHSAYIGIAGSHIGGRNSQAVVAIRDGEVTQTDIERVIDAAKSGANPADQRILHVLPQEFIVDDQGDVRNPLGMAGVRLEGHIHLVTCSANAAQNLEKCVRGAGLSIDDIVLEQVASSHGVLTDDEKDLGVCLVDIGGGTTDIAVFVRGAIRHTAVIPIAGDQVTNDIAMALRTPTPAADEIKVRYACVVPQMVDPEQTISVPGMGDRPARTLARQTLSAVVE
;
A
#
# COMPACT_ATOMS: atom_id res chain seq x y z
N MET A 1 35.82 20.81 16.39
CA MET A 1 35.12 19.66 15.83
C MET A 1 33.76 20.18 15.38
N ALA A 2 33.56 20.34 14.10
CA ALA A 2 32.29 20.79 13.57
C ALA A 2 31.24 19.68 13.87
N ASN A 3 30.16 20.05 14.53
CA ASN A 3 29.00 19.23 14.69
C ASN A 3 28.46 18.98 13.26
N MET A 4 28.79 17.83 12.66
CA MET A 4 28.16 17.41 11.44
C MET A 4 26.69 17.15 11.84
N THR A 5 25.82 18.12 11.57
CA THR A 5 24.38 17.91 11.63
C THR A 5 24.09 16.73 10.68
N GLN A 6 23.78 15.59 11.26
CA GLN A 6 23.32 14.43 10.48
C GLN A 6 22.15 14.92 9.60
N ALA A 7 22.22 14.67 8.30
CA ALA A 7 21.14 15.07 7.41
C ALA A 7 19.83 14.37 7.87
N PRO A 8 18.69 15.05 7.76
CA PRO A 8 17.43 14.49 8.25
C PRO A 8 17.13 13.18 7.52
N MET A 9 16.77 12.16 8.30
CA MET A 9 16.42 10.84 7.80
C MET A 9 14.92 10.64 7.85
N ILE A 10 14.40 9.91 6.86
CA ILE A 10 13.02 9.42 6.83
C ILE A 10 13.09 7.90 6.85
N VAL A 11 12.24 7.28 7.65
CA VAL A 11 12.12 5.84 7.74
C VAL A 11 10.71 5.41 7.33
N ALA A 12 10.63 4.40 6.49
CA ALA A 12 9.36 3.78 6.10
C ALA A 12 9.42 2.28 6.39
N VAL A 13 8.32 1.74 6.93
CA VAL A 13 8.13 0.30 7.13
C VAL A 13 6.88 -0.13 6.39
N ASP A 14 7.08 -0.95 5.36
CA ASP A 14 6.02 -1.65 4.64
C ASP A 14 5.78 -3.00 5.31
N ILE A 15 4.54 -3.22 5.80
CA ILE A 15 4.16 -4.41 6.57
C ILE A 15 3.18 -5.23 5.74
N GLY A 16 3.73 -5.98 4.79
CA GLY A 16 2.96 -6.79 3.84
C GLY A 16 2.68 -8.23 4.32
N THR A 17 1.80 -8.91 3.60
CA THR A 17 1.46 -10.33 3.86
C THR A 17 2.63 -11.28 3.56
N SER A 18 3.45 -10.98 2.56
CA SER A 18 4.57 -11.82 2.12
C SER A 18 5.89 -11.44 2.79
N LYS A 19 6.13 -10.16 2.96
CA LYS A 19 7.39 -9.60 3.50
C LYS A 19 7.11 -8.36 4.32
N VAL A 20 8.02 -8.05 5.25
CA VAL A 20 8.14 -6.75 5.90
C VAL A 20 9.43 -6.10 5.45
N VAL A 21 9.35 -4.86 5.02
CA VAL A 21 10.50 -4.08 4.53
C VAL A 21 10.65 -2.81 5.34
N CYS A 22 11.86 -2.55 5.83
CA CYS A 22 12.23 -1.28 6.43
C CYS A 22 13.24 -0.57 5.54
N MET A 23 12.96 0.67 5.18
CA MET A 23 13.86 1.52 4.40
C MET A 23 14.20 2.78 5.17
N VAL A 24 15.48 3.16 5.14
CA VAL A 24 16.00 4.42 5.68
C VAL A 24 16.51 5.25 4.52
N ALA A 25 15.96 6.43 4.36
CA ALA A 25 16.36 7.40 3.36
C ALA A 25 16.93 8.66 4.01
N GLN A 26 18.00 9.19 3.45
CA GLN A 26 18.58 10.47 3.80
C GLN A 26 18.08 11.55 2.83
N ILE A 27 17.67 12.71 3.38
CA ILE A 27 17.22 13.84 2.58
C ILE A 27 18.41 14.67 2.16
N ASN A 28 18.70 14.70 0.87
CA ASN A 28 19.66 15.65 0.29
C ASN A 28 18.91 16.95 -0.07
N GLN A 29 18.98 17.93 0.83
CA GLN A 29 18.30 19.22 0.65
C GLN A 29 18.85 20.03 -0.54
N ALA A 30 20.13 19.85 -0.89
CA ALA A 30 20.76 20.58 -1.98
C ALA A 30 20.28 20.08 -3.35
N GLU A 31 20.06 18.77 -3.48
CA GLU A 31 19.64 18.13 -4.73
C GLU A 31 18.13 17.85 -4.77
N GLN A 32 17.41 18.12 -3.67
CA GLN A 32 16.00 17.75 -3.49
C GLN A 32 15.73 16.27 -3.80
N SER A 33 16.65 15.42 -3.39
CA SER A 33 16.60 13.97 -3.64
C SER A 33 16.59 13.17 -2.35
N LEU A 34 16.14 11.93 -2.43
CA LEU A 34 16.22 10.94 -1.36
C LEU A 34 17.27 9.89 -1.74
N GLU A 35 18.21 9.64 -0.82
CA GLU A 35 19.18 8.57 -0.96
C GLU A 35 18.85 7.45 0.03
N ILE A 36 18.67 6.22 -0.46
CA ILE A 36 18.43 5.06 0.40
C ILE A 36 19.77 4.63 1.01
N VAL A 37 19.88 4.81 2.33
CA VAL A 37 21.10 4.51 3.10
C VAL A 37 20.96 3.22 3.93
N GLY A 38 19.72 2.74 4.14
CA GLY A 38 19.46 1.51 4.90
C GLY A 38 18.28 0.73 4.33
N TYR A 39 18.41 -0.58 4.34
CA TYR A 39 17.39 -1.52 3.88
C TYR A 39 17.43 -2.79 4.73
N GLY A 40 16.27 -3.22 5.18
CA GLY A 40 16.09 -4.49 5.87
C GLY A 40 14.81 -5.18 5.42
N MET A 41 14.85 -6.49 5.22
CA MET A 41 13.70 -7.27 4.76
C MET A 41 13.60 -8.60 5.48
N LYS A 42 12.40 -8.94 5.94
CA LYS A 42 12.10 -10.25 6.53
C LYS A 42 10.86 -10.87 5.88
N PRO A 43 10.83 -12.19 5.70
CA PRO A 43 9.59 -12.90 5.37
C PRO A 43 8.53 -12.62 6.43
N SER A 44 7.34 -12.24 6.00
CA SER A 44 6.24 -11.90 6.92
C SER A 44 5.70 -13.15 7.62
N ARG A 45 5.38 -12.98 8.90
CA ARG A 45 4.67 -13.97 9.70
C ARG A 45 3.67 -13.25 10.60
N GLY A 46 2.51 -13.88 10.84
CA GLY A 46 1.48 -13.27 11.69
C GLY A 46 0.56 -12.29 10.95
N MET A 47 0.60 -12.24 9.61
CA MET A 47 -0.33 -11.49 8.78
C MET A 47 -1.00 -12.38 7.74
N ARG A 48 -2.25 -12.08 7.42
CA ARG A 48 -3.01 -12.76 6.37
C ARG A 48 -3.94 -11.76 5.67
N LYS A 49 -3.81 -11.64 4.34
CA LYS A 49 -4.62 -10.73 3.51
C LYS A 49 -4.62 -9.29 4.04
N GLY A 50 -3.45 -8.80 4.45
CA GLY A 50 -3.26 -7.47 5.00
C GLY A 50 -3.79 -7.26 6.42
N VAL A 51 -4.20 -8.33 7.13
CA VAL A 51 -4.71 -8.26 8.51
C VAL A 51 -3.77 -9.00 9.45
N VAL A 52 -3.41 -8.39 10.58
CA VAL A 52 -2.62 -9.03 11.63
C VAL A 52 -3.43 -10.13 12.30
N VAL A 53 -2.91 -11.36 12.28
CA VAL A 53 -3.51 -12.55 12.91
C VAL A 53 -2.70 -13.06 14.11
N ASN A 54 -1.44 -12.63 14.24
CA ASN A 54 -0.58 -12.91 15.38
C ASN A 54 0.35 -11.72 15.65
N ILE A 55 0.11 -11.03 16.77
CA ILE A 55 0.84 -9.81 17.14
C ILE A 55 2.30 -10.10 17.45
N ASP A 56 2.59 -11.13 18.23
CA ASP A 56 3.96 -11.43 18.70
C ASP A 56 4.87 -11.78 17.51
N GLN A 57 4.38 -12.64 16.59
CA GLN A 57 5.13 -12.98 15.40
C GLN A 57 5.40 -11.76 14.51
N MET A 58 4.41 -10.88 14.37
CA MET A 58 4.58 -9.66 13.56
C MET A 58 5.58 -8.69 14.20
N GLN A 59 5.57 -8.54 15.53
CA GLN A 59 6.57 -7.74 16.25
C GLN A 59 8.00 -8.23 16.00
N GLU A 60 8.23 -9.55 16.11
CA GLU A 60 9.54 -10.14 15.85
C GLU A 60 10.01 -9.88 14.41
N VAL A 61 9.11 -9.98 13.43
CA VAL A 61 9.43 -9.72 12.02
C VAL A 61 9.78 -8.26 11.79
N ILE A 62 8.99 -7.33 12.34
CA ILE A 62 9.27 -5.88 12.24
C ILE A 62 10.61 -5.56 12.89
N GLN A 63 10.88 -6.05 14.11
CA GLN A 63 12.16 -5.86 14.80
C GLN A 63 13.33 -6.36 13.95
N GLY A 64 13.18 -7.53 13.33
CA GLY A 64 14.22 -8.10 12.49
C GLY A 64 14.51 -7.27 11.23
N ALA A 65 13.48 -6.73 10.57
CA ALA A 65 13.65 -5.85 9.41
C ALA A 65 14.28 -4.51 9.79
N VAL A 66 13.82 -3.92 10.91
CA VAL A 66 14.38 -2.67 11.45
C VAL A 66 15.84 -2.82 11.82
N ALA A 67 16.21 -3.91 12.52
CA ALA A 67 17.59 -4.16 12.93
C ALA A 67 18.56 -4.30 11.73
N GLU A 68 18.12 -4.91 10.62
CA GLU A 68 18.90 -4.95 9.38
C GLU A 68 19.10 -3.57 8.75
N ALA A 69 18.01 -2.77 8.70
CA ALA A 69 18.09 -1.41 8.16
C ALA A 69 18.97 -0.50 9.02
N GLU A 70 18.88 -0.58 10.35
CA GLU A 70 19.74 0.13 11.31
C GLU A 70 21.22 -0.22 11.10
N LEU A 71 21.52 -1.52 10.93
CA LEU A 71 22.89 -1.98 10.71
C LEU A 71 23.47 -1.43 9.41
N MET A 72 22.67 -1.39 8.35
CA MET A 72 23.11 -0.91 7.04
C MET A 72 23.27 0.62 7.04
N ALA A 73 22.35 1.35 7.69
CA ALA A 73 22.36 2.81 7.75
C ALA A 73 23.28 3.39 8.84
N ASP A 74 23.88 2.55 9.69
CA ASP A 74 24.66 2.93 10.88
C ASP A 74 23.92 3.98 11.74
N CYS A 75 22.63 3.74 11.99
CA CYS A 75 21.77 4.64 12.76
C CYS A 75 20.84 3.88 13.72
N LYS A 76 20.15 4.63 14.59
CA LYS A 76 19.04 4.09 15.39
C LYS A 76 17.71 4.67 14.90
N ILE A 77 16.74 3.78 14.73
CA ILE A 77 15.40 4.10 14.25
C ILE A 77 14.47 4.21 15.47
N HIS A 78 13.82 5.36 15.62
CA HIS A 78 12.90 5.65 16.72
C HIS A 78 11.44 5.77 16.24
N SER A 79 11.25 6.23 15.03
CA SER A 79 9.94 6.41 14.40
C SER A 79 9.97 6.09 12.92
N ALA A 80 8.80 5.80 12.35
CA ALA A 80 8.67 5.49 10.94
C ALA A 80 7.26 5.82 10.40
N TYR A 81 7.19 6.07 9.10
CA TYR A 81 5.95 6.00 8.32
C TYR A 81 5.60 4.54 8.08
N ILE A 82 4.33 4.18 8.26
CA ILE A 82 3.87 2.79 8.18
C ILE A 82 2.93 2.62 6.99
N GLY A 83 3.24 1.70 6.10
CA GLY A 83 2.35 1.25 5.03
C GLY A 83 1.18 0.44 5.60
N ILE A 84 -0.02 0.66 5.07
CA ILE A 84 -1.21 -0.15 5.37
C ILE A 84 -1.93 -0.53 4.08
N ALA A 85 -2.23 -1.82 3.94
CA ALA A 85 -3.10 -2.40 2.92
C ALA A 85 -3.98 -3.48 3.55
N GLY A 86 -4.89 -4.03 2.79
CA GLY A 86 -5.68 -5.17 3.23
C GLY A 86 -7.18 -5.03 2.96
N SER A 87 -7.88 -6.15 3.06
CA SER A 87 -9.31 -6.26 2.74
C SER A 87 -10.25 -5.44 3.62
N HIS A 88 -9.73 -4.83 4.68
CA HIS A 88 -10.44 -3.95 5.59
C HIS A 88 -10.40 -2.47 5.19
N ILE A 89 -9.70 -2.16 4.10
CA ILE A 89 -9.64 -0.82 3.51
C ILE A 89 -10.88 -0.58 2.65
N GLY A 90 -11.52 0.55 2.82
CA GLY A 90 -12.64 1.01 2.00
C GLY A 90 -12.37 2.38 1.40
N GLY A 91 -12.81 2.57 0.16
CA GLY A 91 -12.72 3.85 -0.53
C GLY A 91 -14.10 4.34 -0.96
N ARG A 92 -14.40 5.62 -0.78
CA ARG A 92 -15.65 6.21 -1.25
C ARG A 92 -15.49 7.69 -1.58
N ASN A 93 -16.28 8.14 -2.55
CA ASN A 93 -16.36 9.55 -2.88
C ASN A 93 -17.44 10.22 -2.02
N SER A 94 -17.16 11.42 -1.59
CA SER A 94 -18.08 12.29 -0.86
C SER A 94 -18.00 13.71 -1.39
N GLN A 95 -19.08 14.45 -1.26
CA GLN A 95 -19.15 15.83 -1.67
C GLN A 95 -19.88 16.67 -0.61
N ALA A 96 -19.51 17.93 -0.52
CA ALA A 96 -20.20 18.88 0.33
C ALA A 96 -20.17 20.29 -0.28
N VAL A 97 -21.05 21.12 0.21
CA VAL A 97 -21.19 22.51 -0.25
C VAL A 97 -21.20 23.42 0.97
N VAL A 98 -20.46 24.52 0.91
CA VAL A 98 -20.46 25.59 1.91
C VAL A 98 -20.62 26.97 1.26
N ALA A 99 -21.21 27.90 1.97
CA ALA A 99 -21.26 29.28 1.53
C ALA A 99 -19.90 29.96 1.79
N ILE A 100 -19.42 30.75 0.84
CA ILE A 100 -18.25 31.63 0.98
C ILE A 100 -18.77 32.92 1.65
N ARG A 101 -18.15 33.30 2.78
CA ARG A 101 -18.69 34.42 3.60
C ARG A 101 -18.18 35.79 3.16
N ASP A 102 -16.93 35.85 2.74
CA ASP A 102 -16.23 37.12 2.49
C ASP A 102 -16.13 37.46 0.99
N GLY A 103 -16.89 36.74 0.14
CA GLY A 103 -16.88 36.92 -1.32
C GLY A 103 -15.63 36.36 -2.02
N GLU A 104 -14.67 35.79 -1.25
CA GLU A 104 -13.46 35.18 -1.72
C GLU A 104 -13.19 33.91 -0.90
N VAL A 105 -12.74 32.82 -1.54
CA VAL A 105 -12.47 31.56 -0.88
C VAL A 105 -11.26 31.68 0.04
N THR A 106 -11.48 31.41 1.30
CA THR A 106 -10.44 31.37 2.33
C THR A 106 -10.00 29.93 2.64
N GLN A 107 -8.86 29.79 3.33
CA GLN A 107 -8.41 28.48 3.83
C GLN A 107 -9.46 27.86 4.77
N THR A 108 -10.16 28.67 5.57
CA THR A 108 -11.23 28.23 6.47
C THR A 108 -12.42 27.65 5.69
N ASP A 109 -12.75 28.20 4.51
CA ASP A 109 -13.84 27.68 3.69
C ASP A 109 -13.47 26.32 3.08
N ILE A 110 -12.21 26.14 2.67
CA ILE A 110 -11.67 24.85 2.21
C ILE A 110 -11.74 23.81 3.32
N GLU A 111 -11.30 24.13 4.53
CA GLU A 111 -11.37 23.23 5.70
C GLU A 111 -12.84 22.88 6.02
N ARG A 112 -13.75 23.87 6.00
CA ARG A 112 -15.18 23.66 6.25
C ARG A 112 -15.83 22.72 5.24
N VAL A 113 -15.54 22.85 3.95
CA VAL A 113 -16.13 21.99 2.92
C VAL A 113 -15.59 20.57 3.03
N ILE A 114 -14.29 20.42 3.34
CA ILE A 114 -13.67 19.11 3.60
C ILE A 114 -14.28 18.45 4.84
N ASP A 115 -14.45 19.18 5.94
CA ASP A 115 -15.02 18.62 7.17
C ASP A 115 -16.51 18.29 7.01
N ALA A 116 -17.25 19.09 6.25
CA ALA A 116 -18.63 18.77 5.90
C ALA A 116 -18.72 17.49 5.06
N ALA A 117 -17.80 17.28 4.11
CA ALA A 117 -17.76 16.07 3.30
C ALA A 117 -17.36 14.82 4.10
N LYS A 118 -16.54 14.97 5.15
CA LYS A 118 -16.20 13.87 6.09
C LYS A 118 -17.38 13.45 6.95
N SER A 119 -18.24 14.40 7.38
CA SER A 119 -19.21 14.17 8.46
C SER A 119 -20.30 13.14 8.16
N GLY A 120 -20.61 12.91 6.88
CA GLY A 120 -21.53 11.87 6.43
C GLY A 120 -20.92 10.46 6.31
N ALA A 121 -19.65 10.28 6.70
CA ALA A 121 -18.79 9.25 6.17
C ALA A 121 -18.26 8.22 7.16
N ASN A 122 -18.50 8.32 8.46
CA ASN A 122 -17.77 7.52 9.44
C ASN A 122 -18.69 6.55 10.22
N PRO A 123 -18.81 5.27 9.80
CA PRO A 123 -19.34 4.24 10.67
C PRO A 123 -18.48 4.13 11.93
N ALA A 124 -19.09 3.81 13.07
CA ALA A 124 -18.44 3.81 14.39
C ALA A 124 -17.25 2.82 14.52
N ASP A 125 -17.18 1.84 13.63
CA ASP A 125 -16.14 0.80 13.56
C ASP A 125 -15.02 1.08 12.55
N GLN A 126 -15.09 2.23 11.85
CA GLN A 126 -14.10 2.64 10.87
C GLN A 126 -13.36 3.91 11.29
N ARG A 127 -12.13 4.02 10.84
CA ARG A 127 -11.26 5.19 10.97
C ARG A 127 -10.98 5.76 9.58
N ILE A 128 -11.09 7.07 9.42
CA ILE A 128 -10.62 7.75 8.21
C ILE A 128 -9.10 7.71 8.22
N LEU A 129 -8.53 7.13 7.16
CA LEU A 129 -7.11 7.03 6.93
C LEU A 129 -6.60 8.21 6.10
N HIS A 130 -7.26 8.48 4.96
CA HIS A 130 -6.94 9.61 4.09
C HIS A 130 -8.17 10.36 3.65
N VAL A 131 -7.98 11.67 3.46
CA VAL A 131 -8.94 12.59 2.86
C VAL A 131 -8.25 13.22 1.65
N LEU A 132 -8.63 12.78 0.47
CA LEU A 132 -7.95 13.12 -0.77
C LEU A 132 -8.87 14.01 -1.63
N PRO A 133 -8.62 15.33 -1.70
CA PRO A 133 -9.39 16.20 -2.57
C PRO A 133 -9.29 15.76 -4.03
N GLN A 134 -10.43 15.77 -4.73
CA GLN A 134 -10.51 15.44 -6.15
C GLN A 134 -10.59 16.70 -7.01
N GLU A 135 -11.50 17.57 -6.64
CA GLU A 135 -11.70 18.86 -7.27
C GLU A 135 -12.58 19.77 -6.39
N PHE A 136 -12.51 21.04 -6.65
CA PHE A 136 -13.42 22.03 -6.08
C PHE A 136 -14.23 22.69 -7.21
N ILE A 137 -15.41 23.20 -6.84
CA ILE A 137 -16.26 23.97 -7.73
C ILE A 137 -16.58 25.28 -7.01
N VAL A 138 -16.25 26.40 -7.63
CA VAL A 138 -16.60 27.75 -7.13
C VAL A 138 -17.72 28.30 -8.00
N ASP A 139 -18.91 28.47 -7.40
CA ASP A 139 -20.17 28.79 -8.11
C ASP A 139 -20.46 27.75 -9.21
N ASP A 140 -20.23 28.11 -10.48
CA ASP A 140 -20.39 27.21 -11.64
C ASP A 140 -19.07 26.80 -12.30
N GLN A 141 -17.93 27.24 -11.75
CA GLN A 141 -16.61 26.91 -12.26
C GLN A 141 -16.07 25.64 -11.62
N GLY A 142 -16.10 24.53 -12.35
CA GLY A 142 -15.54 23.25 -11.95
C GLY A 142 -14.05 23.08 -12.33
N ASP A 143 -13.53 21.87 -12.09
CA ASP A 143 -12.14 21.46 -12.34
C ASP A 143 -11.08 22.33 -11.61
N VAL A 144 -11.44 22.92 -10.46
CA VAL A 144 -10.54 23.76 -9.67
C VAL A 144 -9.75 22.86 -8.70
N ARG A 145 -8.42 22.86 -8.81
CA ARG A 145 -7.54 22.12 -7.88
C ARG A 145 -7.25 22.89 -6.59
N ASN A 146 -7.03 24.19 -6.73
CA ASN A 146 -6.81 25.09 -5.60
C ASN A 146 -7.74 26.30 -5.70
N PRO A 147 -8.82 26.33 -4.91
CA PRO A 147 -9.80 27.42 -4.95
C PRO A 147 -9.39 28.63 -4.13
N LEU A 148 -8.29 28.59 -3.36
CA LEU A 148 -7.89 29.68 -2.47
C LEU A 148 -7.74 31.00 -3.23
N GLY A 149 -8.40 32.06 -2.73
CA GLY A 149 -8.36 33.39 -3.34
C GLY A 149 -9.32 33.60 -4.50
N MET A 150 -10.10 32.58 -4.90
CA MET A 150 -11.11 32.74 -5.97
C MET A 150 -12.34 33.47 -5.44
N ALA A 151 -12.85 34.45 -6.21
CA ALA A 151 -14.09 35.14 -5.90
C ALA A 151 -15.28 34.22 -6.16
N GLY A 152 -16.26 34.24 -5.24
CA GLY A 152 -17.47 33.45 -5.36
C GLY A 152 -18.34 33.53 -4.11
N VAL A 153 -19.50 32.87 -4.15
CA VAL A 153 -20.46 32.80 -3.03
C VAL A 153 -20.70 31.39 -2.54
N ARG A 154 -20.34 30.36 -3.35
CA ARG A 154 -20.52 28.93 -3.07
C ARG A 154 -19.27 28.17 -3.38
N LEU A 155 -18.80 27.35 -2.43
CA LEU A 155 -17.72 26.40 -2.61
C LEU A 155 -18.26 24.99 -2.44
N GLU A 156 -18.07 24.15 -3.46
CA GLU A 156 -18.33 22.71 -3.40
C GLU A 156 -16.99 21.96 -3.44
N GLY A 157 -16.84 20.94 -2.61
CA GLY A 157 -15.65 20.09 -2.58
C GLY A 157 -16.02 18.64 -2.85
N HIS A 158 -15.34 18.02 -3.82
CA HIS A 158 -15.39 16.59 -4.06
C HIS A 158 -14.13 15.95 -3.49
N ILE A 159 -14.29 14.93 -2.65
CA ILE A 159 -13.20 14.26 -1.99
C ILE A 159 -13.31 12.74 -2.11
N HIS A 160 -12.17 12.06 -2.16
CA HIS A 160 -12.10 10.62 -1.97
C HIS A 160 -11.69 10.34 -0.53
N LEU A 161 -12.53 9.61 0.20
CA LEU A 161 -12.28 9.19 1.57
C LEU A 161 -11.80 7.75 1.56
N VAL A 162 -10.64 7.52 2.17
CA VAL A 162 -10.14 6.18 2.45
C VAL A 162 -10.35 5.89 3.92
N THR A 163 -11.01 4.78 4.22
CA THR A 163 -11.26 4.31 5.58
C THR A 163 -10.67 2.94 5.81
N CYS A 164 -10.40 2.59 7.05
CA CYS A 164 -9.98 1.27 7.46
C CYS A 164 -10.73 0.81 8.71
N SER A 165 -10.76 -0.51 8.96
CA SER A 165 -11.25 -1.02 10.25
C SER A 165 -10.40 -0.45 11.39
N ALA A 166 -11.05 0.15 12.40
CA ALA A 166 -10.37 0.72 13.55
C ALA A 166 -9.57 -0.34 14.32
N ASN A 167 -10.11 -1.56 14.45
CA ASN A 167 -9.44 -2.68 15.10
C ASN A 167 -8.21 -3.17 14.33
N ALA A 168 -8.29 -3.23 13.00
CA ALA A 168 -7.16 -3.65 12.16
C ALA A 168 -6.00 -2.64 12.26
N ALA A 169 -6.29 -1.34 12.16
CA ALA A 169 -5.31 -0.29 12.36
C ALA A 169 -4.69 -0.34 13.76
N GLN A 170 -5.51 -0.51 14.81
CA GLN A 170 -5.03 -0.62 16.19
C GLN A 170 -4.11 -1.83 16.40
N ASN A 171 -4.40 -2.97 15.79
CA ASN A 171 -3.55 -4.15 15.90
C ASN A 171 -2.20 -3.93 15.18
N LEU A 172 -2.21 -3.28 14.01
CA LEU A 172 -0.99 -2.89 13.32
C LEU A 172 -0.16 -1.93 14.17
N GLU A 173 -0.77 -0.89 14.74
CA GLU A 173 -0.11 0.06 15.64
C GLU A 173 0.50 -0.64 16.87
N LYS A 174 -0.19 -1.63 17.45
CA LYS A 174 0.35 -2.43 18.56
C LYS A 174 1.60 -3.21 18.15
N CYS A 175 1.62 -3.80 16.95
CA CYS A 175 2.79 -4.51 16.45
C CYS A 175 3.99 -3.56 16.29
N VAL A 176 3.79 -2.40 15.68
CA VAL A 176 4.84 -1.41 15.46
C VAL A 176 5.40 -0.87 16.78
N ARG A 177 4.52 -0.46 17.69
CA ARG A 177 4.93 0.03 19.03
C ARG A 177 5.58 -1.05 19.87
N GLY A 178 5.08 -2.29 19.81
CA GLY A 178 5.70 -3.43 20.49
C GLY A 178 7.07 -3.81 19.90
N ALA A 179 7.33 -3.47 18.64
CA ALA A 179 8.64 -3.56 18.02
C ALA A 179 9.61 -2.44 18.45
N GLY A 180 9.16 -1.47 19.24
CA GLY A 180 9.98 -0.37 19.77
C GLY A 180 9.95 0.90 18.92
N LEU A 181 9.04 1.02 17.93
CA LEU A 181 8.93 2.18 17.06
C LEU A 181 7.75 3.08 17.44
N SER A 182 7.95 4.38 17.33
CA SER A 182 6.87 5.36 17.21
C SER A 182 6.37 5.44 15.78
N ILE A 183 5.11 5.83 15.60
CA ILE A 183 4.47 5.95 14.28
C ILE A 183 4.38 7.43 13.96
N ASP A 184 5.03 7.84 12.87
CA ASP A 184 4.95 9.22 12.38
C ASP A 184 3.62 9.44 11.66
N ASP A 185 3.26 8.52 10.74
CA ASP A 185 1.95 8.48 10.09
C ASP A 185 1.69 7.08 9.52
N ILE A 186 0.41 6.82 9.16
CA ILE A 186 -0.02 5.59 8.49
C ILE A 186 -0.49 5.94 7.08
N VAL A 187 0.16 5.38 6.08
CA VAL A 187 -0.06 5.69 4.67
C VAL A 187 -0.64 4.49 3.94
N LEU A 188 -1.69 4.71 3.17
CA LEU A 188 -2.24 3.70 2.26
C LEU A 188 -1.20 3.31 1.21
N GLU A 189 -0.94 2.01 1.04
CA GLU A 189 0.11 1.52 0.13
C GLU A 189 -0.10 1.97 -1.31
N GLN A 190 -1.34 1.98 -1.85
CA GLN A 190 -1.62 2.46 -3.19
C GLN A 190 -1.27 3.95 -3.38
N VAL A 191 -1.43 4.78 -2.34
CA VAL A 191 -1.03 6.19 -2.38
C VAL A 191 0.48 6.28 -2.42
N ALA A 192 1.18 5.56 -1.54
CA ALA A 192 2.63 5.53 -1.51
C ALA A 192 3.23 5.03 -2.83
N SER A 193 2.76 3.88 -3.33
CA SER A 193 3.19 3.27 -4.60
C SER A 193 2.98 4.24 -5.78
N SER A 194 1.87 5.00 -5.79
CA SER A 194 1.58 5.96 -6.85
C SER A 194 2.60 7.10 -6.94
N HIS A 195 3.21 7.48 -5.82
CA HIS A 195 4.28 8.49 -5.81
C HIS A 195 5.62 7.92 -6.29
N GLY A 196 5.83 6.62 -6.14
CA GLY A 196 7.06 5.96 -6.56
C GLY A 196 7.09 5.52 -8.02
N VAL A 197 5.92 5.24 -8.64
CA VAL A 197 5.87 4.59 -9.96
C VAL A 197 5.10 5.35 -11.03
N LEU A 198 4.27 6.35 -10.66
CA LEU A 198 3.47 7.12 -11.61
C LEU A 198 3.99 8.54 -11.76
N THR A 199 4.03 9.01 -13.00
CA THR A 199 4.27 10.42 -13.33
C THR A 199 3.00 11.25 -13.14
N ASP A 200 3.15 12.57 -13.02
CA ASP A 200 2.00 13.48 -12.93
C ASP A 200 1.18 13.47 -14.22
N ASP A 201 1.83 13.34 -15.39
CA ASP A 201 1.14 13.25 -16.69
C ASP A 201 0.26 11.99 -16.77
N GLU A 202 0.74 10.83 -16.29
CA GLU A 202 -0.07 9.61 -16.24
C GLU A 202 -1.28 9.77 -15.34
N LYS A 203 -1.11 10.40 -14.16
CA LYS A 203 -2.22 10.69 -13.24
C LYS A 203 -3.23 11.66 -13.86
N ASP A 204 -2.78 12.64 -14.65
CA ASP A 204 -3.65 13.61 -15.33
C ASP A 204 -4.43 12.98 -16.49
N LEU A 205 -3.77 12.21 -17.34
CA LEU A 205 -4.39 11.54 -18.49
C LEU A 205 -5.36 10.43 -18.08
N GLY A 206 -5.12 9.83 -16.93
CA GLY A 206 -5.90 8.72 -16.41
C GLY A 206 -5.11 7.41 -16.43
N VAL A 207 -4.93 6.84 -15.24
CA VAL A 207 -4.18 5.59 -15.04
C VAL A 207 -4.79 4.75 -13.95
N CYS A 208 -4.71 3.44 -14.11
CA CYS A 208 -5.03 2.47 -13.08
C CYS A 208 -3.73 1.87 -12.53
N LEU A 209 -3.45 2.14 -11.26
CA LEU A 209 -2.40 1.46 -10.50
C LEU A 209 -2.96 0.15 -9.98
N VAL A 210 -2.25 -0.95 -10.21
CA VAL A 210 -2.57 -2.27 -9.68
C VAL A 210 -1.32 -2.80 -8.96
N ASP A 211 -1.43 -2.92 -7.65
CA ASP A 211 -0.39 -3.46 -6.78
C ASP A 211 -0.76 -4.89 -6.38
N ILE A 212 0.00 -5.88 -6.83
CA ILE A 212 -0.26 -7.30 -6.60
C ILE A 212 0.71 -7.82 -5.56
N GLY A 213 0.23 -7.92 -4.32
CA GLY A 213 1.00 -8.41 -3.19
C GLY A 213 0.96 -9.95 -3.01
N GLY A 214 1.26 -10.40 -1.79
CA GLY A 214 1.08 -11.79 -1.39
C GLY A 214 -0.40 -12.12 -1.12
N GLY A 215 -1.08 -11.30 -0.32
CA GLY A 215 -2.44 -11.57 0.17
C GLY A 215 -3.54 -10.73 -0.44
N THR A 216 -3.22 -9.58 -1.02
CA THR A 216 -4.16 -8.63 -1.62
C THR A 216 -3.67 -8.11 -2.95
N THR A 217 -4.62 -7.75 -3.80
CA THR A 217 -4.39 -6.93 -4.99
C THR A 217 -5.08 -5.60 -4.76
N ASP A 218 -4.30 -4.53 -4.75
CA ASP A 218 -4.71 -3.20 -4.38
C ASP A 218 -4.79 -2.31 -5.62
N ILE A 219 -5.90 -1.57 -5.78
CA ILE A 219 -6.21 -0.81 -6.97
C ILE A 219 -6.42 0.66 -6.61
N ALA A 220 -5.82 1.57 -7.39
CA ALA A 220 -6.11 2.98 -7.37
C ALA A 220 -6.27 3.52 -8.79
N VAL A 221 -7.36 4.24 -9.05
CA VAL A 221 -7.65 4.87 -10.33
C VAL A 221 -7.49 6.37 -10.20
N PHE A 222 -6.63 6.92 -11.05
CA PHE A 222 -6.37 8.36 -11.14
C PHE A 222 -6.99 8.91 -12.41
N VAL A 223 -7.56 10.09 -12.33
CA VAL A 223 -8.03 10.87 -13.48
C VAL A 223 -7.90 12.34 -13.12
N ARG A 224 -7.32 13.15 -14.01
CA ARG A 224 -7.05 14.58 -13.78
C ARG A 224 -6.23 14.83 -12.51
N GLY A 225 -5.21 13.99 -12.27
CA GLY A 225 -4.29 14.09 -11.14
C GLY A 225 -4.86 13.67 -9.78
N ALA A 226 -6.14 13.30 -9.71
CA ALA A 226 -6.80 12.93 -8.46
C ALA A 226 -7.23 11.47 -8.43
N ILE A 227 -7.21 10.86 -7.24
CA ILE A 227 -7.77 9.52 -7.02
C ILE A 227 -9.29 9.59 -7.13
N ARG A 228 -9.84 8.80 -8.06
CA ARG A 228 -11.29 8.68 -8.28
C ARG A 228 -11.88 7.42 -7.67
N HIS A 229 -11.07 6.37 -7.54
CA HIS A 229 -11.52 5.11 -6.98
C HIS A 229 -10.35 4.36 -6.35
N THR A 230 -10.60 3.68 -5.22
CA THR A 230 -9.71 2.70 -4.63
C THR A 230 -10.49 1.43 -4.32
N ALA A 231 -9.85 0.27 -4.52
CA ALA A 231 -10.42 -1.02 -4.20
C ALA A 231 -9.34 -1.99 -3.74
N VAL A 232 -9.74 -3.00 -2.99
CA VAL A 232 -8.87 -4.09 -2.55
C VAL A 232 -9.53 -5.43 -2.86
N ILE A 233 -8.83 -6.29 -3.58
CA ILE A 233 -9.23 -7.65 -3.90
C ILE A 233 -8.42 -8.58 -3.00
N PRO A 234 -9.05 -9.42 -2.14
CA PRO A 234 -8.35 -10.30 -1.20
C PRO A 234 -7.87 -11.60 -1.89
N ILE A 235 -7.33 -11.48 -3.09
CA ILE A 235 -6.75 -12.53 -3.92
C ILE A 235 -5.44 -11.98 -4.50
N ALA A 236 -4.34 -12.73 -4.33
CA ALA A 236 -3.03 -12.35 -4.86
C ALA A 236 -2.09 -13.57 -4.91
N GLY A 237 -0.77 -13.35 -4.84
CA GLY A 237 0.24 -14.38 -5.06
C GLY A 237 0.13 -15.63 -4.18
N ASP A 238 -0.32 -15.49 -2.94
CA ASP A 238 -0.51 -16.63 -2.01
C ASP A 238 -1.63 -17.56 -2.47
N GLN A 239 -2.68 -17.01 -3.11
CA GLN A 239 -3.75 -17.83 -3.67
C GLN A 239 -3.22 -18.73 -4.78
N VAL A 240 -2.43 -18.17 -5.70
CA VAL A 240 -1.78 -18.93 -6.78
C VAL A 240 -0.86 -20.01 -6.21
N THR A 241 -0.07 -19.69 -5.17
CA THR A 241 0.78 -20.68 -4.48
C THR A 241 -0.06 -21.82 -3.89
N ASN A 242 -1.17 -21.49 -3.23
CA ASN A 242 -2.07 -22.50 -2.65
C ASN A 242 -2.72 -23.39 -3.71
N ASP A 243 -3.16 -22.80 -4.82
CA ASP A 243 -3.78 -23.53 -5.91
C ASP A 243 -2.77 -24.52 -6.55
N ILE A 244 -1.52 -24.10 -6.75
CA ILE A 244 -0.44 -24.97 -7.18
C ILE A 244 -0.17 -26.09 -6.15
N ALA A 245 -0.08 -25.75 -4.87
CA ALA A 245 0.17 -26.72 -3.80
C ALA A 245 -0.92 -27.81 -3.77
N MET A 246 -2.19 -27.40 -3.90
CA MET A 246 -3.34 -28.32 -3.90
C MET A 246 -3.41 -29.15 -5.18
N ALA A 247 -3.34 -28.52 -6.35
CA ALA A 247 -3.46 -29.20 -7.63
C ALA A 247 -2.31 -30.18 -7.87
N LEU A 248 -1.09 -29.75 -7.55
CA LEU A 248 0.10 -30.58 -7.73
C LEU A 248 0.42 -31.45 -6.51
N ARG A 249 -0.34 -31.34 -5.41
CA ARG A 249 -0.09 -32.07 -4.15
C ARG A 249 1.37 -31.99 -3.73
N THR A 250 1.91 -30.79 -3.63
CA THR A 250 3.29 -30.49 -3.27
C THR A 250 3.32 -29.59 -2.03
N PRO A 251 4.39 -29.57 -1.22
CA PRO A 251 4.52 -28.65 -0.09
C PRO A 251 4.42 -27.18 -0.53
N THR A 252 3.78 -26.32 0.28
CA THR A 252 3.59 -24.89 -0.04
C THR A 252 4.90 -24.17 -0.40
N PRO A 253 6.03 -24.37 0.32
CA PRO A 253 7.29 -23.73 -0.09
C PRO A 253 7.77 -24.16 -1.49
N ALA A 254 7.60 -25.43 -1.84
CA ALA A 254 7.93 -25.92 -3.18
C ALA A 254 6.97 -25.39 -4.24
N ALA A 255 5.68 -25.24 -3.91
CA ALA A 255 4.70 -24.60 -4.78
C ALA A 255 5.04 -23.14 -5.08
N ASP A 256 5.54 -22.40 -4.07
CA ASP A 256 5.99 -21.02 -4.25
C ASP A 256 7.21 -20.92 -5.18
N GLU A 257 8.21 -21.80 -5.00
CA GLU A 257 9.34 -21.88 -5.93
C GLU A 257 8.89 -22.23 -7.36
N ILE A 258 7.97 -23.17 -7.51
CA ILE A 258 7.42 -23.59 -8.80
C ILE A 258 6.69 -22.40 -9.45
N LYS A 259 5.88 -21.66 -8.68
CA LYS A 259 5.20 -20.44 -9.15
C LYS A 259 6.20 -19.45 -9.72
N VAL A 260 7.22 -19.08 -8.93
CA VAL A 260 8.19 -18.04 -9.32
C VAL A 260 9.01 -18.45 -10.55
N ARG A 261 9.39 -19.73 -10.65
CA ARG A 261 10.29 -20.20 -11.71
C ARG A 261 9.59 -20.59 -13.00
N TYR A 262 8.38 -21.15 -12.91
CA TYR A 262 7.76 -21.86 -14.03
C TYR A 262 6.34 -21.44 -14.35
N ALA A 263 5.62 -20.70 -13.47
CA ALA A 263 4.25 -20.31 -13.75
C ALA A 263 4.15 -19.39 -14.96
N CYS A 264 3.14 -19.61 -15.76
CA CYS A 264 2.79 -18.79 -16.91
C CYS A 264 1.27 -18.91 -17.14
N VAL A 265 0.57 -17.78 -17.14
CA VAL A 265 -0.89 -17.70 -17.33
C VAL A 265 -1.30 -17.79 -18.82
N VAL A 266 -0.33 -17.75 -19.74
CA VAL A 266 -0.58 -17.85 -21.18
C VAL A 266 -0.04 -19.19 -21.69
N PRO A 267 -0.88 -20.24 -21.82
CA PRO A 267 -0.41 -21.57 -22.18
C PRO A 267 0.37 -21.63 -23.50
N GLN A 268 0.03 -20.75 -24.46
CA GLN A 268 0.70 -20.66 -25.77
C GLN A 268 2.16 -20.21 -25.67
N MET A 269 2.56 -19.57 -24.57
CA MET A 269 3.94 -19.14 -24.32
C MET A 269 4.79 -20.22 -23.64
N VAL A 270 4.19 -21.38 -23.31
CA VAL A 270 4.87 -22.50 -22.68
C VAL A 270 5.27 -23.52 -23.74
N ASP A 271 6.56 -23.87 -23.77
CA ASP A 271 7.05 -24.95 -24.62
C ASP A 271 6.35 -26.28 -24.25
N PRO A 272 5.67 -26.94 -25.19
CA PRO A 272 4.96 -28.22 -24.94
C PRO A 272 5.86 -29.34 -24.42
N GLU A 273 7.13 -29.35 -24.80
CA GLU A 273 8.10 -30.39 -24.40
C GLU A 273 8.75 -30.09 -23.04
N GLN A 274 8.52 -28.88 -22.48
CA GLN A 274 9.12 -28.51 -21.20
C GLN A 274 8.45 -29.24 -20.04
N THR A 275 9.27 -29.86 -19.20
CA THR A 275 8.83 -30.52 -17.97
C THR A 275 9.41 -29.86 -16.74
N ILE A 276 8.70 -30.00 -15.62
CA ILE A 276 9.08 -29.49 -14.30
C ILE A 276 9.14 -30.66 -13.30
N SER A 277 10.08 -30.56 -12.35
CA SER A 277 10.14 -31.48 -11.22
C SER A 277 9.27 -30.95 -10.08
N VAL A 278 8.35 -31.76 -9.60
CA VAL A 278 7.41 -31.43 -8.52
C VAL A 278 7.70 -32.30 -7.32
N PRO A 279 8.22 -31.75 -6.19
CA PRO A 279 8.44 -32.51 -4.95
C PRO A 279 7.15 -33.15 -4.44
N GLY A 280 7.26 -34.38 -3.94
CA GLY A 280 6.14 -35.08 -3.31
C GLY A 280 5.90 -34.62 -1.88
N MET A 281 4.71 -34.92 -1.33
CA MET A 281 4.37 -34.69 0.08
C MET A 281 4.86 -35.86 0.96
N GLY A 282 5.51 -35.58 2.07
CA GLY A 282 6.09 -36.58 2.98
C GLY A 282 7.16 -37.43 2.26
N ASP A 283 7.12 -38.75 2.41
CA ASP A 283 8.10 -39.66 1.82
C ASP A 283 7.86 -39.99 0.33
N ARG A 284 6.93 -39.29 -0.33
CA ARG A 284 6.66 -39.52 -1.74
C ARG A 284 7.76 -38.93 -2.61
N PRO A 285 8.25 -39.70 -3.63
CA PRO A 285 9.26 -39.19 -4.53
C PRO A 285 8.73 -37.99 -5.37
N ALA A 286 9.70 -37.18 -5.81
CA ALA A 286 9.40 -36.13 -6.79
C ALA A 286 8.90 -36.76 -8.10
N ARG A 287 8.04 -36.04 -8.81
CA ARG A 287 7.45 -36.45 -10.10
C ARG A 287 7.74 -35.39 -11.15
N THR A 288 7.84 -35.85 -12.38
CA THR A 288 7.98 -34.96 -13.53
C THR A 288 6.59 -34.73 -14.14
N LEU A 289 6.24 -33.47 -14.36
CA LEU A 289 4.99 -33.04 -15.00
C LEU A 289 5.29 -32.12 -16.18
N ALA A 290 4.43 -32.12 -17.19
CA ALA A 290 4.49 -31.12 -18.26
C ALA A 290 4.23 -29.72 -17.69
N ARG A 291 5.03 -28.72 -18.07
CA ARG A 291 4.85 -27.34 -17.62
C ARG A 291 3.48 -26.76 -18.01
N GLN A 292 2.89 -27.23 -19.10
CA GLN A 292 1.52 -26.90 -19.51
C GLN A 292 0.47 -27.25 -18.45
N THR A 293 0.67 -28.33 -17.66
CA THR A 293 -0.21 -28.68 -16.54
C THR A 293 -0.22 -27.57 -15.47
N LEU A 294 0.93 -26.92 -15.23
CA LEU A 294 1.02 -25.80 -14.31
C LEU A 294 0.28 -24.57 -14.86
N SER A 295 0.37 -24.29 -16.17
CA SER A 295 -0.34 -23.16 -16.78
C SER A 295 -1.84 -23.29 -16.60
N ALA A 296 -2.40 -24.47 -16.76
CA ALA A 296 -3.83 -24.72 -16.54
C ALA A 296 -4.28 -24.57 -15.06
N VAL A 297 -3.35 -24.60 -14.12
CA VAL A 297 -3.64 -24.37 -12.69
C VAL A 297 -3.63 -22.89 -12.34
N VAL A 298 -2.79 -22.10 -13.03
CA VAL A 298 -2.58 -20.68 -12.70
C VAL A 298 -3.36 -19.71 -13.60
N GLU A 299 -4.02 -20.23 -14.66
CA GLU A 299 -4.94 -19.51 -15.53
C GLU A 299 -6.26 -19.17 -14.80
#